data_31da4c3d238c18753dcd6f9b6186713f
#
_entry.id   31da4c3d238c18753dcd6f9b6186713f
#
_cell.length_a   1.000
_cell.length_b   1.000
_cell.length_c   1.000
_cell.angle_alpha   90.00
_cell.angle_beta   90.00
_cell.angle_gamma   90.00
#
_symmetry.space_group_name_H-M   'P 1'
#
loop_
_entity.id
_entity.type
_entity.pdbx_description
1 polymer ?
#
loop_
_entity_poly.entity_id
_entity_poly.type
_entity_poly.pdbx_seq_one_letter_code
_entity_poly.pdbx_strand_id
1 'polypeptide(L)'
;MPDRIFGKWDYILVLGESGSGKGTLIKEMRQYWLPDLRSASMGDIFRARAKADPDIKRLTDQGVLIGDDTACEVFFEFAEKNKPGLMDGFPRNRDQAIKLIKFIKEKRWRVLVIDIFCNVEVILERLLARRREDDELHIVYKRNLDHKTLHPAVMEEIRHRADLFDVIQLDGNHNSEIVLSTFLLSTLRLVDMLYFYDLREIETKFDIYEDESTINPAINRWISGVLRVLQERINANYTENVQV
;
A
#
# COMPACT_ATOMS: atom_id res chain seq x y z
N MET A 1 -2.45 -2.73 -19.47
CA MET A 1 -3.40 -3.28 -18.50
C MET A 1 -3.30 -2.60 -17.12
N PRO A 2 -2.13 -2.46 -16.50
CA PRO A 2 -1.99 -1.78 -15.22
C PRO A 2 -2.55 -0.35 -15.24
N ASP A 3 -2.31 0.39 -16.30
CA ASP A 3 -2.78 1.76 -16.46
C ASP A 3 -4.32 1.90 -16.40
N ARG A 4 -5.07 0.86 -16.76
CA ARG A 4 -6.54 0.88 -16.67
C ARG A 4 -7.06 0.58 -15.26
N ILE A 5 -6.35 -0.25 -14.49
CA ILE A 5 -6.73 -0.58 -13.12
C ILE A 5 -6.30 0.55 -12.18
N PHE A 6 -5.07 1.00 -12.32
CA PHE A 6 -4.48 2.00 -11.42
C PHE A 6 -4.59 3.44 -11.93
N GLY A 7 -4.99 3.65 -13.20
CA GLY A 7 -5.21 4.98 -13.77
C GLY A 7 -6.37 5.77 -13.16
N LYS A 8 -7.17 5.13 -12.29
CA LYS A 8 -8.16 5.80 -11.45
C LYS A 8 -7.51 6.70 -10.40
N TRP A 9 -6.30 6.38 -9.96
CA TRP A 9 -5.61 7.08 -8.87
C TRP A 9 -4.35 7.79 -9.38
N ASP A 10 -4.20 9.02 -8.93
CA ASP A 10 -3.03 9.84 -9.21
C ASP A 10 -1.84 9.43 -8.34
N TYR A 11 -2.12 8.87 -7.14
CA TYR A 11 -1.11 8.49 -6.17
C TYR A 11 -1.55 7.32 -5.29
N ILE A 12 -0.58 6.59 -4.75
CA ILE A 12 -0.81 5.46 -3.83
C ILE A 12 -0.06 5.74 -2.53
N LEU A 13 -0.74 5.58 -1.40
CA LEU A 13 -0.15 5.63 -0.06
C LEU A 13 -0.22 4.26 0.58
N VAL A 14 0.88 3.79 1.16
CA VAL A 14 0.91 2.52 1.88
C VAL A 14 1.21 2.79 3.35
N LEU A 15 0.26 2.47 4.20
CA LEU A 15 0.28 2.70 5.64
C LEU A 15 0.34 1.38 6.41
N GLY A 16 0.79 1.44 7.65
CA GLY A 16 0.89 0.28 8.54
C GLY A 16 2.15 0.31 9.40
N GLU A 17 2.21 -0.55 10.39
CA GLU A 17 3.32 -0.67 11.35
C GLU A 17 4.64 -1.11 10.68
N SER A 18 5.76 -0.82 11.34
CA SER A 18 7.05 -1.40 10.92
C SER A 18 7.00 -2.92 11.07
N GLY A 19 7.32 -3.66 10.02
CA GLY A 19 7.20 -5.12 10.00
C GLY A 19 5.86 -5.66 9.47
N SER A 20 4.86 -4.83 9.17
CA SER A 20 3.55 -5.28 8.66
C SER A 20 3.56 -5.87 7.24
N GLY A 21 4.66 -5.73 6.48
CA GLY A 21 4.77 -6.29 5.13
C GLY A 21 4.66 -5.26 4.00
N LYS A 22 4.55 -3.95 4.28
CA LYS A 22 4.45 -2.88 3.26
C LYS A 22 5.48 -3.00 2.15
N GLY A 23 6.76 -3.11 2.52
CA GLY A 23 7.86 -3.18 1.55
C GLY A 23 7.78 -4.42 0.64
N THR A 24 7.31 -5.56 1.15
CA THR A 24 7.07 -6.77 0.37
C THR A 24 5.95 -6.54 -0.64
N LEU A 25 4.80 -6.02 -0.19
CA LEU A 25 3.68 -5.69 -1.07
C LEU A 25 4.10 -4.72 -2.19
N ILE A 26 4.82 -3.64 -1.84
CA ILE A 26 5.30 -2.66 -2.83
C ILE A 26 6.25 -3.30 -3.86
N LYS A 27 7.16 -4.17 -3.41
CA LYS A 27 8.07 -4.90 -4.28
C LYS A 27 7.30 -5.78 -5.27
N GLU A 28 6.31 -6.52 -4.78
CA GLU A 28 5.49 -7.41 -5.60
C GLU A 28 4.57 -6.64 -6.56
N MET A 29 3.94 -5.55 -6.11
CA MET A 29 3.18 -4.65 -6.97
C MET A 29 4.02 -4.15 -8.15
N ARG A 30 5.25 -3.71 -7.90
CA ARG A 30 6.16 -3.26 -8.95
C ARG A 30 6.64 -4.38 -9.85
N GLN A 31 6.89 -5.55 -9.30
CA GLN A 31 7.36 -6.70 -10.07
C GLN A 31 6.32 -7.20 -11.07
N TYR A 32 5.04 -7.26 -10.65
CA TYR A 32 4.02 -7.95 -11.41
C TYR A 32 3.04 -7.03 -12.15
N TRP A 33 2.81 -5.81 -11.66
CA TRP A 33 1.74 -4.97 -12.19
C TRP A 33 2.12 -3.54 -12.53
N LEU A 34 3.04 -2.94 -11.80
CA LEU A 34 3.40 -1.54 -11.92
C LEU A 34 4.92 -1.34 -12.01
N PRO A 35 5.60 -1.91 -13.03
CA PRO A 35 7.07 -1.87 -13.11
C PRO A 35 7.63 -0.45 -13.16
N ASP A 36 6.89 0.47 -13.77
CA ASP A 36 7.31 1.88 -13.95
C ASP A 36 6.87 2.79 -12.80
N LEU A 37 6.12 2.26 -11.80
CA LEU A 37 5.66 3.06 -10.68
C LEU A 37 6.82 3.58 -9.84
N ARG A 38 6.94 4.89 -9.75
CA ARG A 38 7.93 5.54 -8.88
C ARG A 38 7.51 5.40 -7.42
N SER A 39 8.30 4.73 -6.63
CA SER A 39 8.02 4.49 -5.21
C SER A 39 9.14 5.00 -4.33
N ALA A 40 8.78 5.55 -3.18
CA ALA A 40 9.69 5.92 -2.12
C ALA A 40 9.14 5.52 -0.75
N SER A 41 10.04 5.37 0.22
CA SER A 41 9.69 5.24 1.64
C SER A 41 10.18 6.48 2.37
N MET A 42 9.30 7.09 3.19
CA MET A 42 9.71 8.21 4.05
C MET A 42 10.87 7.83 4.96
N GLY A 43 10.88 6.60 5.46
CA GLY A 43 11.98 6.08 6.24
C GLY A 43 13.31 6.05 5.48
N ASP A 44 13.31 5.59 4.21
CA ASP A 44 14.51 5.54 3.38
C ASP A 44 15.00 6.94 3.02
N ILE A 45 14.10 7.86 2.71
CA ILE A 45 14.45 9.26 2.42
C ILE A 45 15.13 9.89 3.64
N PHE A 46 14.56 9.73 4.83
CA PHE A 46 15.16 10.31 6.04
C PHE A 46 16.46 9.62 6.46
N ARG A 47 16.60 8.31 6.28
CA ARG A 47 17.89 7.61 6.47
C ARG A 47 18.96 8.12 5.50
N ALA A 48 18.60 8.39 4.26
CA ALA A 48 19.53 8.99 3.31
C ALA A 48 19.94 10.43 3.71
N ARG A 49 18.99 11.26 4.15
CA ARG A 49 19.26 12.62 4.64
C ARG A 49 20.08 12.62 5.92
N ALA A 50 19.86 11.68 6.82
CA ALA A 50 20.60 11.51 8.07
C ALA A 50 22.12 11.33 7.88
N LYS A 51 22.57 10.90 6.70
CA LYS A 51 24.00 10.80 6.38
C LYS A 51 24.69 12.15 6.29
N ALA A 52 23.95 13.20 5.96
CA ALA A 52 24.46 14.56 5.78
C ALA A 52 23.97 15.54 6.85
N ASP A 53 22.91 15.20 7.59
CA ASP A 53 22.26 16.06 8.59
C ASP A 53 22.27 15.39 9.97
N PRO A 54 23.09 15.90 10.93
CA PRO A 54 23.20 15.33 12.28
C PRO A 54 21.90 15.39 13.09
N ASP A 55 21.06 16.40 12.87
CA ASP A 55 19.79 16.53 13.61
C ASP A 55 18.78 15.49 13.12
N ILE A 56 18.66 15.29 11.82
CA ILE A 56 17.86 14.21 11.23
C ILE A 56 18.40 12.85 11.70
N LYS A 57 19.74 12.69 11.73
CA LYS A 57 20.37 11.45 12.22
C LYS A 57 19.95 11.15 13.66
N ARG A 58 20.07 12.13 14.56
CA ARG A 58 19.69 11.96 15.96
C ARG A 58 18.23 11.53 16.12
N LEU A 59 17.29 12.16 15.40
CA LEU A 59 15.88 11.82 15.48
C LEU A 59 15.60 10.41 14.92
N THR A 60 16.23 10.07 13.81
CA THR A 60 16.09 8.73 13.18
C THR A 60 16.63 7.62 14.08
N ASP A 61 17.80 7.82 14.68
CA ASP A 61 18.43 6.87 15.58
C ASP A 61 17.62 6.66 16.88
N GLN A 62 16.88 7.67 17.32
CA GLN A 62 15.98 7.60 18.49
C GLN A 62 14.57 7.10 18.14
N GLY A 63 14.28 6.80 16.87
CA GLY A 63 12.94 6.43 16.40
C GLY A 63 11.89 7.53 16.58
N VAL A 64 12.33 8.80 16.70
CA VAL A 64 11.43 9.96 16.81
C VAL A 64 10.94 10.38 15.43
N LEU A 65 9.68 10.80 15.34
CA LEU A 65 9.12 11.35 14.11
C LEU A 65 9.84 12.66 13.74
N ILE A 66 10.16 12.79 12.47
CA ILE A 66 10.63 14.05 11.89
C ILE A 66 9.50 15.07 11.94
N GLY A 67 9.81 16.34 12.13
CA GLY A 67 8.82 17.41 12.20
C GLY A 67 7.86 17.42 11.01
N ASP A 68 6.60 17.73 11.29
CA ASP A 68 5.52 17.58 10.33
C ASP A 68 5.69 18.40 9.06
N ASP A 69 6.21 19.62 9.18
CA ASP A 69 6.47 20.49 8.02
C ASP A 69 7.51 19.86 7.11
N THR A 70 8.64 19.43 7.67
CA THR A 70 9.69 18.75 6.88
C THR A 70 9.19 17.46 6.24
N ALA A 71 8.39 16.66 6.96
CA ALA A 71 7.82 15.43 6.41
C ALA A 71 6.84 15.72 5.26
N CYS A 72 6.00 16.75 5.40
CA CYS A 72 5.08 17.17 4.36
C CYS A 72 5.80 17.73 3.13
N GLU A 73 6.79 18.60 3.32
CA GLU A 73 7.60 19.14 2.22
C GLU A 73 8.28 18.03 1.40
N VAL A 74 8.89 17.07 2.09
CA VAL A 74 9.51 15.91 1.44
C VAL A 74 8.53 15.11 0.61
N PHE A 75 7.34 14.85 1.18
CA PHE A 75 6.30 14.13 0.45
C PHE A 75 5.80 14.92 -0.75
N PHE A 76 5.46 16.20 -0.58
CA PHE A 76 4.90 17.04 -1.65
C PHE A 76 5.87 17.19 -2.81
N GLU A 77 7.14 17.46 -2.51
CA GLU A 77 8.19 17.56 -3.52
C GLU A 77 8.36 16.26 -4.31
N PHE A 78 8.37 15.11 -3.62
CA PHE A 78 8.48 13.82 -4.28
C PHE A 78 7.24 13.51 -5.12
N ALA A 79 6.04 13.75 -4.59
CA ALA A 79 4.79 13.44 -5.24
C ALA A 79 4.57 14.25 -6.52
N GLU A 80 4.94 15.53 -6.53
CA GLU A 80 4.84 16.38 -7.72
C GLU A 80 5.76 15.92 -8.86
N LYS A 81 6.95 15.42 -8.51
CA LYS A 81 7.94 14.94 -9.50
C LYS A 81 7.67 13.53 -10.01
N ASN A 82 6.85 12.75 -9.29
CA ASN A 82 6.69 11.32 -9.52
C ASN A 82 5.21 10.91 -9.53
N LYS A 83 4.43 11.49 -10.42
CA LYS A 83 3.03 11.13 -10.65
C LYS A 83 2.90 10.32 -11.96
N PRO A 84 2.25 9.14 -11.98
CA PRO A 84 1.74 8.41 -10.80
C PRO A 84 2.88 7.87 -9.93
N GLY A 85 2.64 7.89 -8.61
CA GLY A 85 3.66 7.49 -7.65
C GLY A 85 3.11 6.77 -6.43
N LEU A 86 4.03 6.26 -5.61
CA LEU A 86 3.71 5.57 -4.36
C LEU A 86 4.62 6.06 -3.23
N MET A 87 4.03 6.31 -2.06
CA MET A 87 4.77 6.61 -0.84
C MET A 87 4.44 5.61 0.28
N ASP A 88 5.49 5.02 0.86
CA ASP A 88 5.40 4.22 2.08
C ASP A 88 5.62 5.09 3.31
N GLY A 89 4.72 5.00 4.27
CA GLY A 89 4.87 5.55 5.61
C GLY A 89 4.62 7.04 5.74
N PHE A 90 3.69 7.60 4.98
CA PHE A 90 3.14 8.94 5.10
C PHE A 90 1.65 8.95 4.75
N PRO A 91 0.77 9.68 5.47
CA PRO A 91 1.04 10.45 6.68
C PRO A 91 1.17 9.58 7.94
N ARG A 92 1.82 10.09 9.01
CA ARG A 92 2.04 9.36 10.26
C ARG A 92 1.24 9.89 11.45
N ASN A 93 0.69 11.08 11.35
CA ASN A 93 -0.16 11.68 12.36
C ASN A 93 -1.27 12.52 11.72
N ARG A 94 -2.18 13.04 12.55
CA ARG A 94 -3.35 13.80 12.12
C ARG A 94 -2.98 15.09 11.38
N ASP A 95 -1.99 15.82 11.85
CA ASP A 95 -1.60 17.11 11.26
C ASP A 95 -1.02 16.92 9.86
N GLN A 96 -0.20 15.89 9.67
CA GLN A 96 0.27 15.48 8.35
C GLN A 96 -0.91 15.07 7.43
N ALA A 97 -1.91 14.35 7.95
CA ALA A 97 -3.08 13.95 7.18
C ALA A 97 -3.90 15.16 6.72
N ILE A 98 -4.10 16.16 7.59
CA ILE A 98 -4.81 17.41 7.25
C ILE A 98 -4.06 18.18 6.15
N LYS A 99 -2.73 18.31 6.26
CA LYS A 99 -1.89 18.97 5.24
C LYS A 99 -1.91 18.20 3.92
N LEU A 100 -1.86 16.88 3.97
CA LEU A 100 -2.00 16.01 2.80
C LEU A 100 -3.33 16.21 2.09
N ILE A 101 -4.45 16.21 2.84
CA ILE A 101 -5.81 16.43 2.29
C ILE A 101 -5.88 17.75 1.55
N LYS A 102 -5.32 18.82 2.13
CA LYS A 102 -5.28 20.15 1.49
C LYS A 102 -4.50 20.08 0.19
N PHE A 103 -3.31 19.50 0.18
CA PHE A 103 -2.47 19.34 -1.01
C PHE A 103 -3.18 18.55 -2.12
N ILE A 104 -3.76 17.39 -1.78
CA ILE A 104 -4.47 16.53 -2.74
C ILE A 104 -5.67 17.26 -3.34
N LYS A 105 -6.43 17.99 -2.52
CA LYS A 105 -7.56 18.80 -2.97
C LYS A 105 -7.14 19.91 -3.94
N GLU A 106 -6.05 20.62 -3.63
CA GLU A 106 -5.50 21.67 -4.50
C GLU A 106 -5.04 21.10 -5.85
N LYS A 107 -4.42 19.91 -5.84
CA LYS A 107 -3.97 19.22 -7.05
C LYS A 107 -5.11 18.53 -7.80
N ARG A 108 -6.29 18.40 -7.22
CA ARG A 108 -7.43 17.62 -7.74
C ARG A 108 -7.07 16.16 -8.00
N TRP A 109 -6.28 15.59 -7.12
CA TRP A 109 -5.86 14.21 -7.21
C TRP A 109 -6.86 13.27 -6.52
N ARG A 110 -6.89 12.02 -7.01
CA ARG A 110 -7.51 10.89 -6.32
C ARG A 110 -6.43 9.93 -5.85
N VAL A 111 -6.54 9.47 -4.61
CA VAL A 111 -5.49 8.70 -3.97
C VAL A 111 -6.03 7.36 -3.47
N LEU A 112 -5.30 6.29 -3.75
CA LEU A 112 -5.52 4.98 -3.14
C LEU A 112 -4.69 4.89 -1.85
N VAL A 113 -5.34 4.58 -0.74
CA VAL A 113 -4.69 4.29 0.54
C VAL A 113 -4.77 2.79 0.80
N ILE A 114 -3.63 2.16 0.98
CA ILE A 114 -3.48 0.76 1.37
C ILE A 114 -3.04 0.75 2.82
N ASP A 115 -3.92 0.27 3.71
CA ASP A 115 -3.69 0.21 5.15
C ASP A 115 -3.47 -1.24 5.58
N ILE A 116 -2.25 -1.60 6.00
CA ILE A 116 -1.88 -2.96 6.36
C ILE A 116 -1.77 -3.07 7.88
N PHE A 117 -2.70 -3.78 8.48
CA PHE A 117 -2.65 -4.14 9.90
C PHE A 117 -2.01 -5.51 10.12
N CYS A 118 -1.38 -5.73 11.27
CA CYS A 118 -0.71 -6.98 11.58
C CYS A 118 -0.62 -7.18 13.10
N ASN A 119 -0.65 -8.42 13.54
CA ASN A 119 -0.46 -8.77 14.96
C ASN A 119 0.98 -8.54 15.40
N VAL A 120 1.16 -8.18 16.66
CA VAL A 120 2.48 -7.84 17.20
C VAL A 120 3.45 -9.03 17.16
N GLU A 121 2.95 -10.25 17.35
CA GLU A 121 3.74 -11.49 17.30
C GLU A 121 4.35 -11.67 15.91
N VAL A 122 3.54 -11.55 14.86
CA VAL A 122 3.97 -11.68 13.47
C VAL A 122 4.94 -10.56 13.08
N ILE A 123 4.70 -9.34 13.57
CA ILE A 123 5.61 -8.21 13.38
C ILE A 123 6.98 -8.51 13.98
N LEU A 124 7.02 -9.01 15.23
CA LEU A 124 8.27 -9.32 15.92
C LEU A 124 9.06 -10.42 15.21
N GLU A 125 8.41 -11.50 14.80
CA GLU A 125 9.05 -12.57 14.02
C GLU A 125 9.70 -12.02 12.74
N ARG A 126 8.98 -11.20 11.98
CA ARG A 126 9.47 -10.61 10.73
C ARG A 126 10.63 -9.66 10.93
N LEU A 127 10.61 -8.87 12.01
CA LEU A 127 11.67 -7.94 12.34
C LEU A 127 12.95 -8.65 12.76
N LEU A 128 12.83 -9.71 13.58
CA LEU A 128 13.95 -10.55 13.97
C LEU A 128 14.60 -11.25 12.76
N ALA A 129 13.78 -11.69 11.78
CA ALA A 129 14.27 -12.31 10.55
C ALA A 129 14.96 -11.31 9.61
N ARG A 130 14.56 -10.03 9.62
CA ARG A 130 15.03 -9.01 8.67
C ARG A 130 16.44 -8.49 8.93
N ARG A 131 16.88 -8.45 10.19
CA ARG A 131 18.24 -8.04 10.64
C ARG A 131 18.72 -6.71 10.06
N ARG A 132 17.91 -5.64 10.08
CA ARG A 132 18.39 -4.30 9.73
C ARG A 132 19.15 -3.69 10.90
N GLU A 133 20.18 -2.86 10.61
CA GLU A 133 20.97 -2.17 11.63
C GLU A 133 20.13 -1.21 12.51
N ASP A 134 19.04 -0.64 11.96
CA ASP A 134 18.13 0.28 12.66
C ASP A 134 16.91 -0.43 13.28
N ASP A 135 16.87 -1.76 13.27
CA ASP A 135 15.81 -2.58 13.89
C ASP A 135 16.16 -2.99 15.35
N GLU A 136 16.77 -2.07 16.11
CA GLU A 136 16.87 -2.28 17.54
C GLU A 136 15.47 -2.37 18.16
N LEU A 137 15.23 -3.42 18.94
CA LEU A 137 13.88 -3.77 19.44
C LEU A 137 13.17 -2.58 20.12
N HIS A 138 13.89 -1.76 20.89
CA HIS A 138 13.30 -0.61 21.57
C HIS A 138 12.88 0.50 20.59
N ILE A 139 13.63 0.71 19.51
CA ILE A 139 13.31 1.69 18.47
C ILE A 139 12.08 1.25 17.69
N VAL A 140 12.04 -0.02 17.33
CA VAL A 140 10.89 -0.59 16.62
C VAL A 140 9.65 -0.59 17.50
N TYR A 141 9.77 -0.96 18.77
CA TYR A 141 8.67 -0.90 19.72
C TYR A 141 8.10 0.51 19.83
N LYS A 142 8.97 1.52 19.97
CA LYS A 142 8.55 2.92 20.02
C LYS A 142 7.80 3.33 18.73
N ARG A 143 8.37 3.03 17.56
CA ARG A 143 7.73 3.34 16.26
C ARG A 143 6.35 2.71 16.12
N ASN A 144 6.20 1.47 16.58
CA ASN A 144 4.92 0.77 16.50
C ASN A 144 3.92 1.28 17.55
N LEU A 145 4.39 1.69 18.73
CA LEU A 145 3.55 2.34 19.73
C LEU A 145 3.05 3.70 19.23
N ASP A 146 3.92 4.51 18.64
CA ASP A 146 3.55 5.77 18.00
C ASP A 146 2.52 5.54 16.88
N HIS A 147 2.74 4.53 16.04
CA HIS A 147 1.78 4.18 15.00
C HIS A 147 0.41 3.80 15.60
N LYS A 148 0.36 2.89 16.57
CA LYS A 148 -0.91 2.49 17.23
C LYS A 148 -1.66 3.67 17.85
N THR A 149 -0.92 4.64 18.37
CA THR A 149 -1.50 5.83 19.01
C THR A 149 -2.01 6.86 18.00
N LEU A 150 -1.26 7.08 16.92
CA LEU A 150 -1.49 8.19 15.99
C LEU A 150 -2.32 7.77 14.75
N HIS A 151 -2.19 6.51 14.33
CA HIS A 151 -2.81 6.00 13.10
C HIS A 151 -4.35 6.06 13.07
N PRO A 152 -5.09 5.81 14.18
CA PRO A 152 -6.54 5.95 14.16
C PRO A 152 -7.01 7.33 13.73
N ALA A 153 -6.36 8.40 14.22
CA ALA A 153 -6.69 9.77 13.84
C ALA A 153 -6.33 10.09 12.38
N VAL A 154 -5.26 9.50 11.83
CA VAL A 154 -4.93 9.57 10.40
C VAL A 154 -6.05 8.96 9.56
N MET A 155 -6.48 7.75 9.91
CA MET A 155 -7.50 7.04 9.15
C MET A 155 -8.88 7.67 9.28
N GLU A 156 -9.18 8.32 10.39
CA GLU A 156 -10.40 9.11 10.57
C GLU A 156 -10.45 10.26 9.56
N GLU A 157 -9.40 11.07 9.47
CA GLU A 157 -9.31 12.17 8.50
C GLU A 157 -9.44 11.69 7.06
N ILE A 158 -8.77 10.59 6.71
CA ILE A 158 -8.81 10.00 5.37
C ILE A 158 -10.22 9.49 5.02
N ARG A 159 -10.86 8.72 5.92
CA ARG A 159 -12.19 8.14 5.68
C ARG A 159 -13.28 9.18 5.55
N HIS A 160 -13.18 10.32 6.21
CA HIS A 160 -14.09 11.43 6.04
C HIS A 160 -14.01 12.09 4.65
N ARG A 161 -13.02 11.73 3.85
CA ARG A 161 -12.79 12.30 2.52
C ARG A 161 -12.84 11.24 1.42
N ALA A 162 -13.93 10.48 1.37
CA ALA A 162 -14.19 9.50 0.31
C ALA A 162 -14.27 10.12 -1.11
N ASP A 163 -14.41 11.44 -1.19
CA ASP A 163 -14.29 12.21 -2.42
C ASP A 163 -12.86 12.25 -2.99
N LEU A 164 -11.85 12.11 -2.14
CA LEU A 164 -10.43 12.18 -2.49
C LEU A 164 -9.71 10.83 -2.38
N PHE A 165 -10.17 9.95 -1.48
CA PHE A 165 -9.50 8.72 -1.14
C PHE A 165 -10.38 7.49 -1.35
N ASP A 166 -9.80 6.47 -1.95
CA ASP A 166 -10.26 5.08 -1.82
C ASP A 166 -9.35 4.36 -0.81
N VAL A 167 -9.92 3.52 0.06
CA VAL A 167 -9.17 2.84 1.11
C VAL A 167 -9.31 1.33 0.97
N ILE A 168 -8.19 0.61 0.97
CA ILE A 168 -8.10 -0.85 1.06
C ILE A 168 -7.43 -1.19 2.39
N GLN A 169 -8.09 -2.00 3.23
CA GLN A 169 -7.49 -2.59 4.41
C GLN A 169 -7.05 -4.02 4.12
N LEU A 170 -5.80 -4.34 4.47
CA LEU A 170 -5.22 -5.66 4.27
C LEU A 170 -4.78 -6.27 5.60
N ASP A 171 -5.10 -7.55 5.77
CA ASP A 171 -4.58 -8.35 6.87
C ASP A 171 -3.17 -8.84 6.55
N GLY A 172 -2.18 -8.21 7.18
CA GLY A 172 -0.79 -8.55 7.03
C GLY A 172 -0.35 -9.81 7.78
N ASN A 173 -1.21 -10.49 8.54
CA ASN A 173 -0.85 -11.71 9.28
C ASN A 173 -0.61 -12.90 8.36
N HIS A 174 -1.11 -12.86 7.13
CA HIS A 174 -0.95 -13.90 6.15
C HIS A 174 0.40 -13.82 5.41
N ASN A 175 0.70 -14.86 4.64
CA ASN A 175 1.84 -14.83 3.72
C ASN A 175 1.66 -13.77 2.61
N SER A 176 2.75 -13.40 1.94
CA SER A 176 2.74 -12.32 0.95
C SER A 176 1.78 -12.57 -0.23
N GLU A 177 1.60 -13.83 -0.62
CA GLU A 177 0.75 -14.20 -1.75
C GLU A 177 -0.74 -13.96 -1.45
N ILE A 178 -1.19 -14.30 -0.22
CA ILE A 178 -2.56 -14.04 0.23
C ILE A 178 -2.80 -12.53 0.32
N VAL A 179 -1.86 -11.79 0.91
CA VAL A 179 -1.95 -10.32 1.02
C VAL A 179 -2.03 -9.68 -0.36
N LEU A 180 -1.20 -10.12 -1.28
CA LEU A 180 -1.17 -9.64 -2.66
C LEU A 180 -2.47 -9.96 -3.41
N SER A 181 -3.00 -11.18 -3.26
CA SER A 181 -4.26 -11.60 -3.86
C SER A 181 -5.44 -10.79 -3.33
N THR A 182 -5.49 -10.57 -2.01
CA THR A 182 -6.52 -9.76 -1.37
C THR A 182 -6.45 -8.31 -1.84
N PHE A 183 -5.25 -7.76 -1.98
CA PHE A 183 -5.05 -6.42 -2.53
C PHE A 183 -5.60 -6.32 -3.95
N LEU A 184 -5.26 -7.27 -4.83
CA LEU A 184 -5.73 -7.27 -6.21
C LEU A 184 -7.26 -7.34 -6.29
N LEU A 185 -7.89 -8.25 -5.55
CA LEU A 185 -9.33 -8.38 -5.51
C LEU A 185 -10.02 -7.10 -5.03
N SER A 186 -9.49 -6.50 -3.97
CA SER A 186 -10.03 -5.25 -3.43
C SER A 186 -9.89 -4.10 -4.42
N THR A 187 -8.78 -4.05 -5.15
CA THR A 187 -8.54 -3.06 -6.21
C THR A 187 -9.53 -3.22 -7.35
N LEU A 188 -9.76 -4.47 -7.80
CA LEU A 188 -10.72 -4.77 -8.87
C LEU A 188 -12.16 -4.40 -8.46
N ARG A 189 -12.53 -4.57 -7.18
CA ARG A 189 -13.82 -4.10 -6.66
C ARG A 189 -13.96 -2.58 -6.74
N LEU A 190 -12.92 -1.84 -6.39
CA LEU A 190 -12.94 -0.37 -6.42
C LEU A 190 -13.03 0.21 -7.83
N VAL A 191 -12.60 -0.50 -8.85
CA VAL A 191 -12.70 -0.06 -10.25
C VAL A 191 -13.91 -0.65 -10.99
N ASP A 192 -14.89 -1.17 -10.25
CA ASP A 192 -16.12 -1.78 -10.76
C ASP A 192 -15.91 -2.95 -11.76
N MET A 193 -14.71 -3.51 -11.81
CA MET A 193 -14.40 -4.63 -12.70
C MET A 193 -14.93 -5.97 -12.19
N LEU A 194 -15.40 -6.06 -10.94
CA LEU A 194 -15.95 -7.28 -10.35
C LEU A 194 -17.48 -7.40 -10.44
N TYR A 195 -18.17 -6.45 -11.05
CA TYR A 195 -19.63 -6.51 -11.21
C TYR A 195 -20.13 -7.71 -12.04
N PHE A 196 -19.22 -8.43 -12.71
CA PHE A 196 -19.54 -9.52 -13.63
C PHE A 196 -19.24 -10.92 -13.11
N TYR A 197 -18.73 -11.06 -11.87
CA TYR A 197 -18.50 -12.37 -11.25
C TYR A 197 -19.18 -12.44 -9.90
N ASP A 198 -20.09 -13.40 -9.74
CA ASP A 198 -20.55 -13.81 -8.42
C ASP A 198 -19.36 -14.45 -7.69
N LEU A 199 -18.88 -13.79 -6.65
CA LEU A 199 -17.77 -14.29 -5.84
C LEU A 199 -18.05 -15.69 -5.28
N ARG A 200 -19.32 -16.06 -5.09
CA ARG A 200 -19.74 -17.41 -4.65
C ARG A 200 -19.44 -18.47 -5.71
N GLU A 201 -19.53 -18.14 -7.00
CA GLU A 201 -19.12 -19.08 -8.07
C GLU A 201 -17.60 -19.28 -8.08
N ILE A 202 -16.84 -18.27 -7.66
CA ILE A 202 -15.37 -18.35 -7.55
C ILE A 202 -14.98 -19.14 -6.30
N GLU A 203 -15.64 -18.91 -5.17
CA GLU A 203 -15.40 -19.63 -3.90
C GLU A 203 -15.80 -21.11 -4.00
N THR A 204 -16.88 -21.46 -4.72
CA THR A 204 -17.34 -22.85 -4.88
C THR A 204 -16.61 -23.62 -5.97
N LYS A 205 -16.01 -22.97 -6.96
CA LYS A 205 -15.24 -23.62 -8.02
C LYS A 205 -13.80 -23.96 -7.63
N PHE A 206 -13.31 -23.33 -6.58
CA PHE A 206 -12.00 -23.56 -6.04
C PHE A 206 -12.19 -23.85 -4.54
N ASP A 207 -12.11 -25.10 -4.15
CA ASP A 207 -12.00 -25.54 -2.74
C ASP A 207 -10.76 -24.89 -2.10
N ILE A 208 -10.91 -23.62 -1.68
CA ILE A 208 -9.81 -22.77 -1.22
C ILE A 208 -9.40 -23.12 0.23
N TYR A 209 -10.16 -23.99 0.91
CA TYR A 209 -10.06 -24.20 2.36
C TYR A 209 -9.44 -25.51 2.83
N GLU A 210 -8.92 -26.36 1.94
CA GLU A 210 -8.27 -27.59 2.37
C GLU A 210 -6.76 -27.55 2.16
N ASP A 211 -6.01 -27.17 3.20
CA ASP A 211 -4.55 -27.28 3.36
C ASP A 211 -3.69 -26.10 2.89
N GLU A 212 -3.12 -25.36 3.88
CA GLU A 212 -2.21 -24.22 3.66
C GLU A 212 -0.98 -24.56 2.78
N SER A 213 -0.58 -25.80 2.68
CA SER A 213 0.54 -26.24 1.84
C SER A 213 0.22 -26.31 0.36
N THR A 214 -1.07 -26.39 -0.01
CA THR A 214 -1.55 -26.48 -1.40
C THR A 214 -2.09 -25.14 -1.96
N ILE A 215 -2.29 -24.15 -1.12
CA ILE A 215 -2.84 -22.84 -1.49
C ILE A 215 -1.97 -22.13 -2.55
N ASN A 216 -0.66 -22.27 -2.46
CA ASN A 216 0.31 -21.55 -3.27
C ASN A 216 0.15 -21.76 -4.81
N PRO A 217 0.11 -22.98 -5.35
CA PRO A 217 -0.12 -23.20 -6.78
C PRO A 217 -1.57 -22.94 -7.23
N ALA A 218 -2.56 -23.08 -6.32
CA ALA A 218 -3.96 -22.83 -6.64
C ALA A 218 -4.24 -21.31 -6.72
N ILE A 219 -3.72 -20.51 -5.78
CA ILE A 219 -3.84 -19.05 -5.81
C ILE A 219 -3.14 -18.48 -7.04
N ASN A 220 -1.94 -18.95 -7.39
CA ASN A 220 -1.25 -18.50 -8.60
C ASN A 220 -2.01 -18.87 -9.87
N ARG A 221 -2.59 -20.07 -9.95
CA ARG A 221 -3.47 -20.46 -11.06
C ARG A 221 -4.74 -19.62 -11.11
N TRP A 222 -5.33 -19.31 -9.96
CA TRP A 222 -6.50 -18.48 -9.84
C TRP A 222 -6.22 -17.04 -10.25
N ILE A 223 -5.15 -16.41 -9.74
CA ILE A 223 -4.71 -15.07 -10.15
C ILE A 223 -4.47 -15.04 -11.66
N SER A 224 -3.75 -16.00 -12.21
CA SER A 224 -3.49 -16.11 -13.65
C SER A 224 -4.79 -16.32 -14.44
N GLY A 225 -5.74 -17.09 -13.89
CA GLY A 225 -7.06 -17.29 -14.47
C GLY A 225 -7.90 -16.01 -14.49
N VAL A 226 -7.98 -15.31 -13.37
CA VAL A 226 -8.69 -14.02 -13.25
C VAL A 226 -8.08 -12.97 -14.19
N LEU A 227 -6.75 -12.85 -14.21
CA LEU A 227 -6.05 -11.93 -15.10
C LEU A 227 -6.30 -12.26 -16.58
N ARG A 228 -6.31 -13.53 -16.97
CA ARG A 228 -6.60 -13.94 -18.33
C ARG A 228 -8.03 -13.59 -18.74
N VAL A 229 -9.03 -13.88 -17.91
CA VAL A 229 -10.43 -13.58 -18.20
C VAL A 229 -10.68 -12.06 -18.26
N LEU A 230 -10.04 -11.30 -17.38
CA LEU A 230 -10.08 -9.83 -17.44
C LEU A 230 -9.46 -9.31 -18.74
N GLN A 231 -8.32 -9.88 -19.17
CA GLN A 231 -7.67 -9.52 -20.43
C GLN A 231 -8.57 -9.82 -21.66
N GLU A 232 -9.19 -11.00 -21.69
CA GLU A 232 -10.08 -11.39 -22.77
C GLU A 232 -11.29 -10.46 -22.90
N ARG A 233 -11.89 -10.03 -21.76
CA ARG A 233 -13.03 -9.09 -21.75
C ARG A 233 -12.64 -7.67 -22.11
N ILE A 234 -11.49 -7.19 -21.65
CA ILE A 234 -10.99 -5.88 -22.04
C ILE A 234 -10.77 -5.85 -23.56
N ASN A 235 -10.22 -6.92 -24.12
CA ASN A 235 -9.99 -7.02 -25.57
C ASN A 235 -11.33 -7.11 -26.33
N ALA A 236 -12.33 -7.83 -25.83
CA ALA A 236 -13.66 -7.91 -26.43
C ALA A 236 -14.38 -6.55 -26.45
N ASN A 237 -14.39 -5.83 -25.32
CA ASN A 237 -14.97 -4.49 -25.25
C ASN A 237 -14.23 -3.44 -26.12
N TYR A 238 -12.96 -3.68 -26.43
CA TYR A 238 -12.19 -2.82 -27.34
C TYR A 238 -12.59 -3.01 -28.81
N THR A 239 -12.89 -4.24 -29.18
CA THR A 239 -13.33 -4.57 -30.55
C THR A 239 -14.75 -4.07 -30.84
N GLU A 240 -15.64 -4.07 -29.85
CA GLU A 240 -17.00 -3.52 -30.01
C GLU A 240 -17.03 -1.97 -30.10
N ASN A 241 -16.11 -1.26 -29.43
CA ASN A 241 -16.05 0.21 -29.44
C ASN A 241 -15.23 0.81 -30.60
N VAL A 242 -14.57 -0.01 -31.41
CA VAL A 242 -13.78 0.44 -32.59
C VAL A 242 -14.57 0.24 -33.90
N GLN A 243 -15.78 -0.35 -33.84
CA GLN A 243 -16.66 -0.56 -35.02
C GLN A 243 -17.85 0.41 -35.09
N VAL A 244 -17.80 1.54 -34.36
CA VAL A 244 -18.83 2.61 -34.50
C VAL A 244 -18.19 3.88 -35.05
#